data_5d5576235428e34c1eee2439bd204ebb
#
_entry.id   5d5576235428e34c1eee2439bd204ebb
#
_cell.length_a   1.000
_cell.length_b   1.000
_cell.length_c   1.000
_cell.angle_alpha   90.00
_cell.angle_beta   90.00
_cell.angle_gamma   90.00
#
_symmetry.space_group_name_H-M   'P 1'
#
loop_
_entity.id
_entity.type
_entity.pdbx_description
1 polymer ?
#
loop_
_entity_poly.entity_id
_entity_poly.type
_entity_poly.pdbx_seq_one_letter_code
_entity_poly.pdbx_strand_id
1 'polypeptide(L)'
;MAELRSGYLGLELRNPVIASAGPLSQSVEDIKALADAGVGAVTMFSLFEEQLLRDAERLVELEEQFADITPEATSFFPEVPRAEADAVTNYLRLVEKGAQAIDVPLIASLNGASRGGWVHSARSLQDAGAAALELNIYYVPGDLTLGGEAVEQRHLDILRAVKSEVSIPVAVKLSPYFSSVGAMCQRLDRAGADGLVLFNRFLQPDIDLDRL
;
A
#
# COMPACT_ATOMS: atom_id res chain seq x y z
N MET A 1 -23.74 -28.25 6.14
CA MET A 1 -23.24 -26.94 5.66
C MET A 1 -21.87 -27.19 5.07
N ALA A 2 -21.52 -26.53 3.98
CA ALA A 2 -20.18 -26.66 3.40
C ALA A 2 -19.14 -26.03 4.34
N GLU A 3 -17.99 -26.66 4.47
CA GLU A 3 -16.83 -26.08 5.18
C GLU A 3 -16.21 -25.02 4.30
N LEU A 4 -16.13 -23.76 4.76
CA LEU A 4 -15.62 -22.62 4.00
C LEU A 4 -14.25 -22.16 4.49
N ARG A 5 -13.71 -22.77 5.56
CA ARG A 5 -12.35 -22.42 6.03
C ARG A 5 -11.32 -22.54 4.92
N SER A 6 -10.43 -21.61 4.84
CA SER A 6 -9.39 -21.55 3.81
C SER A 6 -8.11 -20.95 4.38
N GLY A 7 -6.99 -21.18 3.70
CA GLY A 7 -5.70 -20.57 4.04
C GLY A 7 -5.28 -19.54 3.01
N TYR A 8 -4.74 -18.43 3.46
CA TYR A 8 -4.09 -17.42 2.62
C TYR A 8 -2.92 -16.78 3.37
N LEU A 9 -1.78 -16.63 2.74
CA LEU A 9 -0.55 -16.08 3.37
C LEU A 9 -0.12 -16.84 4.66
N GLY A 10 -0.42 -18.13 4.76
CA GLY A 10 -0.21 -18.87 5.99
C GLY A 10 -1.18 -18.54 7.13
N LEU A 11 -2.14 -17.65 6.89
CA LEU A 11 -3.21 -17.30 7.83
C LEU A 11 -4.42 -18.21 7.63
N GLU A 12 -5.06 -18.62 8.73
CA GLU A 12 -6.34 -19.33 8.69
C GLU A 12 -7.49 -18.35 8.56
N LEU A 13 -8.30 -18.52 7.52
CA LEU A 13 -9.47 -17.69 7.26
C LEU A 13 -10.76 -18.48 7.49
N ARG A 14 -11.77 -17.86 8.09
CA ARG A 14 -13.11 -18.43 8.28
C ARG A 14 -13.83 -18.74 6.95
N ASN A 15 -13.45 -18.06 5.86
CA ASN A 15 -13.91 -18.29 4.49
C ASN A 15 -12.96 -17.59 3.49
N PRO A 16 -13.03 -17.88 2.18
CA PRO A 16 -12.11 -17.33 1.18
C PRO A 16 -12.42 -15.89 0.74
N VAL A 17 -13.45 -15.24 1.29
CA VAL A 17 -13.83 -13.88 0.89
C VAL A 17 -12.99 -12.88 1.68
N ILE A 18 -12.23 -12.05 0.98
CA ILE A 18 -11.39 -11.01 1.56
C ILE A 18 -11.86 -9.65 1.06
N ALA A 19 -12.12 -8.71 1.97
CA ALA A 19 -12.34 -7.32 1.58
C ALA A 19 -11.05 -6.76 0.97
N SER A 20 -11.10 -6.34 -0.30
CA SER A 20 -9.92 -5.85 -1.03
C SER A 20 -9.54 -4.43 -0.61
N ALA A 21 -8.29 -4.05 -0.86
CA ALA A 21 -7.80 -2.69 -0.67
C ALA A 21 -8.68 -1.67 -1.42
N GLY A 22 -9.31 -0.76 -0.67
CA GLY A 22 -10.25 0.21 -1.22
C GLY A 22 -10.77 1.19 -0.16
N PRO A 23 -11.60 2.15 -0.56
CA PRO A 23 -12.04 3.23 0.32
C PRO A 23 -12.93 2.79 1.50
N LEU A 24 -13.41 1.55 1.50
CA LEU A 24 -14.27 1.01 2.56
C LEU A 24 -13.51 0.60 3.84
N SER A 25 -12.23 0.94 3.98
CA SER A 25 -11.41 0.62 5.15
C SER A 25 -10.71 1.88 5.72
N GLN A 26 -11.34 3.05 5.60
CA GLN A 26 -10.75 4.33 5.99
C GLN A 26 -11.02 4.72 7.45
N SER A 27 -11.88 4.00 8.16
CA SER A 27 -12.12 4.18 9.59
C SER A 27 -12.18 2.85 10.33
N VAL A 28 -12.04 2.88 11.65
CA VAL A 28 -12.17 1.68 12.48
C VAL A 28 -13.58 1.11 12.38
N GLU A 29 -14.58 1.97 12.31
CA GLU A 29 -15.99 1.62 12.15
C GLU A 29 -16.23 0.87 10.84
N ASP A 30 -15.63 1.34 9.73
CA ASP A 30 -15.73 0.69 8.43
C ASP A 30 -15.03 -0.67 8.43
N ILE A 31 -13.84 -0.77 9.02
CA ILE A 31 -13.09 -2.03 9.17
C ILE A 31 -13.92 -3.05 9.94
N LYS A 32 -14.57 -2.62 11.05
CA LYS A 32 -15.49 -3.47 11.83
C LYS A 32 -16.69 -3.90 11.00
N ALA A 33 -17.31 -2.97 10.26
CA ALA A 33 -18.46 -3.29 9.42
C ALA A 33 -18.14 -4.35 8.36
N LEU A 34 -16.93 -4.29 7.76
CA LEU A 34 -16.45 -5.33 6.84
C LEU A 34 -16.29 -6.68 7.54
N ALA A 35 -15.67 -6.72 8.72
CA ALA A 35 -15.52 -7.95 9.50
C ALA A 35 -16.89 -8.53 9.91
N ASP A 36 -17.81 -7.67 10.42
CA ASP A 36 -19.16 -8.03 10.82
C ASP A 36 -20.02 -8.54 9.63
N ALA A 37 -19.74 -8.05 8.41
CA ALA A 37 -20.36 -8.57 7.19
C ALA A 37 -19.92 -10.01 6.83
N GLY A 38 -18.93 -10.56 7.55
CA GLY A 38 -18.58 -11.97 7.46
C GLY A 38 -17.38 -12.29 6.57
N VAL A 39 -16.56 -11.31 6.15
CA VAL A 39 -15.34 -11.59 5.38
C VAL A 39 -14.30 -12.38 6.19
N GLY A 40 -13.47 -13.16 5.52
CA GLY A 40 -12.38 -13.93 6.13
C GLY A 40 -11.17 -13.09 6.52
N ALA A 41 -10.93 -11.96 5.84
CA ALA A 41 -9.89 -10.98 6.16
C ALA A 41 -10.26 -9.61 5.60
N VAL A 42 -9.61 -8.57 6.08
CA VAL A 42 -9.75 -7.19 5.58
C VAL A 42 -8.40 -6.70 5.09
N THR A 43 -8.32 -6.27 3.81
CA THR A 43 -7.17 -5.54 3.30
C THR A 43 -7.46 -4.05 3.34
N MET A 44 -6.58 -3.31 3.99
CA MET A 44 -6.67 -1.85 4.12
C MET A 44 -6.52 -1.15 2.77
N PHE A 45 -7.06 0.07 2.65
CA PHE A 45 -6.68 0.94 1.53
C PHE A 45 -5.16 1.14 1.51
N SER A 46 -4.59 1.33 0.30
CA SER A 46 -3.14 1.43 0.17
C SER A 46 -2.62 2.74 0.75
N LEU A 47 -1.56 2.66 1.54
CA LEU A 47 -0.72 3.81 1.87
C LEU A 47 0.13 4.16 0.65
N PHE A 48 -0.01 5.37 0.13
CA PHE A 48 0.75 5.86 -1.03
C PHE A 48 1.85 6.81 -0.58
N GLU A 49 3.10 6.35 -0.62
CA GLU A 49 4.27 7.17 -0.26
C GLU A 49 4.41 8.41 -1.16
N GLU A 50 4.16 8.27 -2.47
CA GLU A 50 4.24 9.41 -3.39
C GLU A 50 3.24 10.54 -3.05
N GLN A 51 2.08 10.19 -2.55
CA GLN A 51 1.09 11.18 -2.14
C GLN A 51 1.55 11.91 -0.89
N LEU A 52 2.14 11.19 0.05
CA LEU A 52 2.71 11.77 1.26
C LEU A 52 3.86 12.73 0.94
N LEU A 53 4.77 12.34 0.04
CA LEU A 53 5.90 13.19 -0.38
C LEU A 53 5.42 14.47 -1.08
N ARG A 54 4.43 14.37 -1.97
CA ARG A 54 3.85 15.54 -2.65
C ARG A 54 3.13 16.49 -1.69
N ASP A 55 2.43 15.95 -0.71
CA ASP A 55 1.71 16.76 0.28
C ASP A 55 2.70 17.52 1.16
N ALA A 56 3.86 16.95 1.47
CA ALA A 56 4.95 17.62 2.18
C ALA A 56 5.65 18.69 1.35
N GLU A 57 6.01 18.37 0.12
CA GLU A 57 6.61 19.34 -0.80
C GLU A 57 5.70 20.58 -0.95
N ARG A 58 4.40 20.33 -1.11
CA ARG A 58 3.40 21.41 -1.22
C ARG A 58 3.28 22.23 0.06
N LEU A 59 3.45 21.62 1.23
CA LEU A 59 3.43 22.35 2.49
C LEU A 59 4.66 23.25 2.64
N VAL A 60 5.84 22.73 2.30
CA VAL A 60 7.09 23.53 2.29
C VAL A 60 6.98 24.71 1.32
N GLU A 61 6.46 24.50 0.11
CA GLU A 61 6.22 25.58 -0.85
C GLU A 61 5.25 26.63 -0.29
N LEU A 62 4.21 26.22 0.41
CA LEU A 62 3.28 27.14 1.07
C LEU A 62 3.95 27.90 2.21
N GLU A 63 4.73 27.23 3.06
CA GLU A 63 5.50 27.90 4.13
C GLU A 63 6.48 28.94 3.56
N GLU A 64 7.20 28.61 2.49
CA GLU A 64 8.09 29.54 1.79
C GLU A 64 7.35 30.72 1.17
N GLN A 65 6.21 30.48 0.55
CA GLN A 65 5.36 31.54 -0.05
C GLN A 65 4.82 32.53 1.00
N PHE A 66 4.55 32.06 2.20
CA PHE A 66 4.01 32.88 3.30
C PHE A 66 5.09 33.42 4.26
N ALA A 67 6.32 32.93 4.21
CA ALA A 67 7.42 33.41 5.05
C ALA A 67 7.74 34.91 4.87
N ASP A 68 7.54 35.44 3.65
CA ASP A 68 7.82 36.84 3.31
C ASP A 68 6.65 37.81 3.60
N ILE A 69 5.47 37.32 3.94
CA ILE A 69 4.26 38.19 4.02
C ILE A 69 4.13 38.88 5.36
N THR A 70 4.70 38.36 6.45
CA THR A 70 4.65 39.01 7.76
C THR A 70 5.84 38.62 8.65
N PRO A 71 6.93 39.41 8.68
CA PRO A 71 8.08 39.16 9.56
C PRO A 71 7.73 39.20 11.06
N GLU A 72 6.60 39.78 11.42
CA GLU A 72 6.14 39.93 12.82
C GLU A 72 5.14 38.84 13.26
N ALA A 73 4.69 37.97 12.37
CA ALA A 73 3.64 36.99 12.65
C ALA A 73 4.16 35.58 13.04
N THR A 74 5.42 35.43 13.38
CA THR A 74 6.03 34.16 13.78
C THR A 74 5.41 33.52 15.04
N SER A 75 4.53 34.20 15.75
CA SER A 75 3.83 33.70 16.92
C SER A 75 2.31 33.48 16.73
N PHE A 76 1.75 33.83 15.56
CA PHE A 76 0.29 33.79 15.32
C PHE A 76 -0.18 32.63 14.44
N PHE A 77 0.71 31.93 13.77
CA PHE A 77 0.31 30.70 13.10
C PHE A 77 0.32 29.56 14.10
N PRO A 78 -0.79 28.81 14.24
CA PRO A 78 -0.73 27.51 14.91
C PRO A 78 0.38 26.71 14.22
N GLU A 79 1.21 26.00 15.01
CA GLU A 79 2.15 25.04 14.45
C GLU A 79 1.40 24.20 13.45
N VAL A 80 1.65 24.43 12.15
CA VAL A 80 1.00 23.64 11.10
C VAL A 80 1.53 22.22 11.31
N PRO A 81 0.67 21.27 11.67
CA PRO A 81 1.12 19.90 11.84
C PRO A 81 1.85 19.50 10.57
N ARG A 82 3.02 18.90 10.68
CA ARG A 82 3.74 18.38 9.51
C ARG A 82 2.86 17.33 8.86
N ALA A 83 2.16 17.70 7.80
CA ALA A 83 1.07 16.92 7.19
C ALA A 83 1.49 15.48 6.84
N GLU A 84 2.78 15.26 6.54
CA GLU A 84 3.34 13.94 6.31
C GLU A 84 3.39 13.07 7.56
N ALA A 85 3.99 13.58 8.62
CA ALA A 85 4.11 12.84 9.87
C ALA A 85 2.72 12.48 10.40
N ASP A 86 1.73 13.35 10.17
CA ASP A 86 0.36 13.13 10.60
C ASP A 86 -0.36 12.09 9.73
N ALA A 87 -0.19 12.10 8.40
CA ALA A 87 -0.85 11.12 7.52
C ALA A 87 -0.34 9.70 7.73
N VAL A 88 0.99 9.50 7.80
CA VAL A 88 1.59 8.20 8.13
C VAL A 88 1.20 7.76 9.53
N THR A 89 1.30 8.65 10.50
CA THR A 89 0.95 8.36 11.88
C THR A 89 -0.53 7.99 12.02
N ASN A 90 -1.41 8.70 11.32
CA ASN A 90 -2.84 8.41 11.32
C ASN A 90 -3.15 7.06 10.66
N TYR A 91 -2.46 6.73 9.56
CA TYR A 91 -2.60 5.42 8.94
C TYR A 91 -2.12 4.29 9.85
N LEU A 92 -0.96 4.42 10.51
CA LEU A 92 -0.43 3.45 11.46
C LEU A 92 -1.37 3.27 12.66
N ARG A 93 -1.92 4.37 13.21
CA ARG A 93 -2.94 4.31 14.27
C ARG A 93 -4.21 3.60 13.82
N LEU A 94 -4.62 3.80 12.56
CA LEU A 94 -5.78 3.12 12.01
C LEU A 94 -5.52 1.62 11.87
N VAL A 95 -4.33 1.22 11.43
CA VAL A 95 -3.92 -0.19 11.38
C VAL A 95 -3.95 -0.80 12.78
N GLU A 96 -3.32 -0.16 13.77
CA GLU A 96 -3.27 -0.62 15.15
C GLU A 96 -4.67 -0.80 15.75
N LYS A 97 -5.51 0.24 15.67
CA LYS A 97 -6.88 0.21 16.20
C LYS A 97 -7.78 -0.76 15.43
N GLY A 98 -7.61 -0.83 14.10
CA GLY A 98 -8.36 -1.74 13.24
C GLY A 98 -8.03 -3.20 13.57
N ALA A 99 -6.75 -3.54 13.71
CA ALA A 99 -6.31 -4.88 14.07
C ALA A 99 -6.85 -5.33 15.45
N GLN A 100 -6.92 -4.40 16.40
CA GLN A 100 -7.48 -4.68 17.74
C GLN A 100 -9.00 -4.79 17.76
N ALA A 101 -9.68 -4.21 16.77
CA ALA A 101 -11.14 -4.08 16.77
C ALA A 101 -11.87 -5.24 16.07
N ILE A 102 -11.16 -6.12 15.36
CA ILE A 102 -11.73 -7.23 14.56
C ILE A 102 -11.11 -8.57 14.94
N ASP A 103 -11.84 -9.64 14.67
CA ASP A 103 -11.45 -11.03 14.95
C ASP A 103 -10.91 -11.78 13.72
N VAL A 104 -10.77 -11.06 12.60
CA VAL A 104 -10.20 -11.59 11.35
C VAL A 104 -8.87 -10.89 11.03
N PRO A 105 -7.98 -11.50 10.24
CA PRO A 105 -6.71 -10.85 9.87
C PRO A 105 -6.90 -9.50 9.20
N LEU A 106 -6.15 -8.49 9.65
CA LEU A 106 -6.00 -7.21 8.98
C LEU A 106 -4.72 -7.21 8.15
N ILE A 107 -4.86 -7.02 6.85
CA ILE A 107 -3.76 -6.98 5.88
C ILE A 107 -3.51 -5.53 5.51
N ALA A 108 -2.34 -5.01 5.79
CA ALA A 108 -1.99 -3.64 5.40
C ALA A 108 -1.55 -3.59 3.94
N SER A 109 -1.97 -2.56 3.19
CA SER A 109 -1.61 -2.38 1.79
C SER A 109 -0.67 -1.18 1.63
N LEU A 110 0.42 -1.38 0.91
CA LEU A 110 1.50 -0.40 0.74
C LEU A 110 1.79 -0.19 -0.75
N ASN A 111 1.90 1.08 -1.15
CA ASN A 111 2.45 1.50 -2.43
C ASN A 111 3.58 2.50 -2.15
N GLY A 112 4.83 2.06 -2.31
CA GLY A 112 6.01 2.89 -2.09
C GLY A 112 6.56 3.47 -3.39
N ALA A 113 7.14 4.65 -3.32
CA ALA A 113 7.80 5.31 -4.43
C ALA A 113 9.28 4.92 -4.54
N SER A 114 9.97 4.88 -3.41
CA SER A 114 11.39 4.58 -3.30
C SER A 114 11.65 3.21 -2.65
N ARG A 115 12.84 2.65 -2.89
CA ARG A 115 13.23 1.39 -2.25
C ARG A 115 13.27 1.53 -0.71
N GLY A 116 13.77 2.65 -0.22
CA GLY A 116 13.83 2.93 1.22
C GLY A 116 12.45 3.08 1.86
N GLY A 117 11.55 3.76 1.17
CA GLY A 117 10.17 3.95 1.60
C GLY A 117 9.39 2.63 1.71
N TRP A 118 9.54 1.71 0.77
CA TRP A 118 8.95 0.37 0.87
C TRP A 118 9.34 -0.35 2.15
N VAL A 119 10.64 -0.35 2.47
CA VAL A 119 11.20 -1.05 3.63
C VAL A 119 10.75 -0.42 4.94
N HIS A 120 10.90 0.90 5.05
CA HIS A 120 10.54 1.63 6.28
C HIS A 120 9.05 1.50 6.60
N SER A 121 8.19 1.71 5.59
CA SER A 121 6.74 1.62 5.76
C SER A 121 6.30 0.20 6.09
N ALA A 122 6.90 -0.83 5.46
CA ALA A 122 6.58 -2.22 5.73
C ALA A 122 6.85 -2.61 7.19
N ARG A 123 7.99 -2.18 7.75
CA ARG A 123 8.33 -2.42 9.15
C ARG A 123 7.35 -1.72 10.10
N SER A 124 7.06 -0.44 9.83
CA SER A 124 6.12 0.32 10.65
C SER A 124 4.71 -0.31 10.66
N LEU A 125 4.26 -0.84 9.53
CA LEU A 125 2.97 -1.53 9.42
C LEU A 125 2.95 -2.85 10.19
N GLN A 126 4.04 -3.62 10.16
CA GLN A 126 4.18 -4.82 10.99
C GLN A 126 4.13 -4.45 12.47
N ASP A 127 4.87 -3.41 12.90
CA ASP A 127 4.92 -2.98 14.30
C ASP A 127 3.57 -2.43 14.78
N ALA A 128 2.76 -1.87 13.86
CA ALA A 128 1.37 -1.46 14.13
C ALA A 128 0.39 -2.64 14.23
N GLY A 129 0.81 -3.89 14.01
CA GLY A 129 0.00 -5.08 14.22
C GLY A 129 -0.71 -5.62 12.98
N ALA A 130 -0.27 -5.24 11.77
CA ALA A 130 -0.76 -5.89 10.55
C ALA A 130 -0.42 -7.38 10.57
N ALA A 131 -1.40 -8.24 10.22
CA ALA A 131 -1.21 -9.69 10.14
C ALA A 131 -0.42 -10.11 8.90
N ALA A 132 -0.46 -9.32 7.83
CA ALA A 132 0.27 -9.51 6.59
C ALA A 132 0.39 -8.19 5.83
N LEU A 133 1.23 -8.15 4.81
CA LEU A 133 1.38 -7.01 3.89
C LEU A 133 0.92 -7.38 2.47
N GLU A 134 0.23 -6.45 1.81
CA GLU A 134 -0.01 -6.46 0.37
C GLU A 134 0.84 -5.36 -0.28
N LEU A 135 1.89 -5.72 -1.02
CA LEU A 135 2.68 -4.79 -1.81
C LEU A 135 1.96 -4.49 -3.12
N ASN A 136 1.39 -3.30 -3.22
CA ASN A 136 0.73 -2.83 -4.43
C ASN A 136 1.76 -2.18 -5.35
N ILE A 137 2.53 -2.99 -6.08
CA ILE A 137 3.58 -2.52 -6.99
C ILE A 137 2.92 -2.19 -8.33
N TYR A 138 2.28 -1.01 -8.39
CA TYR A 138 1.64 -0.52 -9.60
C TYR A 138 2.57 0.47 -10.30
N TYR A 139 3.23 0.01 -11.36
CA TYR A 139 4.16 0.80 -12.14
C TYR A 139 3.85 0.70 -13.62
N VAL A 140 3.55 1.84 -14.24
CA VAL A 140 3.40 1.97 -15.69
C VAL A 140 4.61 2.76 -16.19
N PRO A 141 5.60 2.11 -16.85
CA PRO A 141 6.80 2.79 -17.30
C PRO A 141 6.47 3.78 -18.42
N GLY A 142 6.78 5.06 -18.21
CA GLY A 142 6.72 6.10 -19.23
C GLY A 142 8.06 6.32 -19.95
N ASP A 143 9.14 5.76 -19.43
CA ASP A 143 10.46 5.83 -20.04
C ASP A 143 10.60 4.77 -21.14
N LEU A 144 10.70 5.22 -22.38
CA LEU A 144 10.82 4.36 -23.57
C LEU A 144 12.15 3.59 -23.63
N THR A 145 13.14 3.96 -22.83
CA THR A 145 14.44 3.27 -22.76
C THR A 145 14.43 2.12 -21.77
N LEU A 146 13.40 2.03 -20.91
CA LEU A 146 13.29 1.00 -19.89
C LEU A 146 12.73 -0.30 -20.50
N GLY A 147 13.56 -1.33 -20.57
CA GLY A 147 13.17 -2.65 -21.08
C GLY A 147 12.28 -3.41 -20.08
N GLY A 148 11.45 -4.33 -20.58
CA GLY A 148 10.53 -5.13 -19.76
C GLY A 148 11.22 -5.92 -18.65
N GLU A 149 12.44 -6.42 -18.89
CA GLU A 149 13.22 -7.13 -17.87
C GLU A 149 13.54 -6.22 -16.66
N ALA A 150 13.88 -4.96 -16.88
CA ALA A 150 14.15 -4.02 -15.79
C ALA A 150 12.89 -3.70 -14.99
N VAL A 151 11.73 -3.61 -15.67
CA VAL A 151 10.43 -3.43 -15.02
C VAL A 151 10.09 -4.64 -14.12
N GLU A 152 10.27 -5.85 -14.63
CA GLU A 152 10.03 -7.08 -13.87
C GLU A 152 11.01 -7.22 -12.71
N GLN A 153 12.30 -6.92 -12.94
CA GLN A 153 13.34 -6.98 -11.92
C GLN A 153 13.06 -6.04 -10.74
N ARG A 154 12.50 -4.85 -11.00
CA ARG A 154 12.08 -3.91 -9.96
C ARG A 154 11.13 -4.55 -8.95
N HIS A 155 10.15 -5.33 -9.42
CA HIS A 155 9.20 -6.02 -8.54
C HIS A 155 9.89 -7.04 -7.61
N LEU A 156 10.86 -7.79 -8.17
CA LEU A 156 11.63 -8.77 -7.39
C LEU A 156 12.52 -8.08 -6.35
N ASP A 157 13.13 -6.97 -6.71
CA ASP A 157 14.02 -6.23 -5.80
C ASP A 157 13.26 -5.57 -4.65
N ILE A 158 12.06 -5.03 -4.90
CA ILE A 158 11.18 -4.50 -3.87
C ILE A 158 10.75 -5.63 -2.92
N LEU A 159 10.25 -6.75 -3.47
CA LEU A 159 9.83 -7.89 -2.67
C LEU A 159 10.94 -8.40 -1.76
N ARG A 160 12.14 -8.63 -2.31
CA ARG A 160 13.30 -9.10 -1.52
C ARG A 160 13.70 -8.13 -0.43
N ALA A 161 13.70 -6.82 -0.75
CA ALA A 161 14.03 -5.79 0.22
C ALA A 161 13.04 -5.76 1.39
N VAL A 162 11.72 -5.84 1.10
CA VAL A 162 10.69 -5.90 2.14
C VAL A 162 10.79 -7.20 2.94
N LYS A 163 10.91 -8.35 2.28
CA LYS A 163 11.01 -9.67 2.95
C LYS A 163 12.23 -9.79 3.86
N SER A 164 13.30 -9.05 3.61
CA SER A 164 14.47 -9.04 4.51
C SER A 164 14.24 -8.26 5.82
N GLU A 165 13.21 -7.43 5.88
CA GLU A 165 12.96 -6.52 7.02
C GLU A 165 11.73 -6.89 7.86
N VAL A 166 10.80 -7.66 7.30
CA VAL A 166 9.59 -8.07 8.00
C VAL A 166 9.52 -9.58 8.21
N SER A 167 8.85 -9.99 9.28
CA SER A 167 8.60 -11.41 9.58
C SER A 167 7.18 -11.86 9.23
N ILE A 168 6.26 -10.92 9.02
CA ILE A 168 4.89 -11.22 8.61
C ILE A 168 4.83 -11.58 7.12
N PRO A 169 3.82 -12.34 6.68
CA PRO A 169 3.66 -12.73 5.29
C PRO A 169 3.49 -11.53 4.36
N VAL A 170 3.99 -11.67 3.12
CA VAL A 170 3.96 -10.63 2.10
C VAL A 170 3.32 -11.14 0.82
N ALA A 171 2.19 -10.54 0.43
CA ALA A 171 1.60 -10.71 -0.89
C ALA A 171 2.08 -9.63 -1.86
N VAL A 172 2.18 -9.96 -3.14
CA VAL A 172 2.45 -8.98 -4.20
C VAL A 172 1.24 -8.85 -5.10
N LYS A 173 0.72 -7.63 -5.22
CA LYS A 173 -0.38 -7.30 -6.12
C LYS A 173 0.16 -6.79 -7.44
N LEU A 174 -0.25 -7.44 -8.51
CA LEU A 174 0.29 -7.24 -9.86
C LEU A 174 -0.67 -6.49 -10.76
N SER A 175 -0.10 -5.73 -11.71
CA SER A 175 -0.81 -5.33 -12.91
C SER A 175 -0.91 -6.51 -13.89
N PRO A 176 -1.83 -6.48 -14.86
CA PRO A 176 -1.92 -7.52 -15.89
C PRO A 176 -0.89 -7.35 -17.04
N TYR A 177 -0.05 -6.32 -17.00
CA TYR A 177 0.75 -5.86 -18.14
C TYR A 177 2.18 -6.42 -18.15
N PHE A 178 2.30 -7.74 -18.02
CA PHE A 178 3.58 -8.44 -18.22
C PHE A 178 3.55 -9.23 -19.52
N SER A 179 4.69 -9.37 -20.18
CA SER A 179 4.81 -10.21 -21.38
C SER A 179 4.41 -11.66 -21.11
N SER A 180 4.66 -12.14 -19.89
CA SER A 180 4.24 -13.45 -19.42
C SER A 180 3.91 -13.35 -17.93
N VAL A 181 2.62 -13.19 -17.60
CA VAL A 181 2.15 -13.11 -16.20
C VAL A 181 2.52 -14.38 -15.43
N GLY A 182 2.34 -15.55 -16.02
CA GLY A 182 2.68 -16.82 -15.37
C GLY A 182 4.17 -16.94 -15.01
N ALA A 183 5.07 -16.51 -15.91
CA ALA A 183 6.49 -16.47 -15.63
C ALA A 183 6.84 -15.48 -14.51
N MET A 184 6.19 -14.31 -14.51
CA MET A 184 6.38 -13.31 -13.45
C MET A 184 5.90 -13.84 -12.10
N CYS A 185 4.75 -14.50 -12.04
CA CYS A 185 4.23 -15.15 -10.83
C CYS A 185 5.23 -16.18 -10.27
N GLN A 186 5.80 -17.05 -11.13
CA GLN A 186 6.82 -18.02 -10.70
C GLN A 186 8.09 -17.34 -10.19
N ARG A 187 8.51 -16.22 -10.79
CA ARG A 187 9.69 -15.47 -10.33
C ARG A 187 9.45 -14.85 -8.96
N LEU A 188 8.26 -14.33 -8.71
CA LEU A 188 7.88 -13.78 -7.39
C LEU A 188 7.79 -14.87 -6.33
N ASP A 189 7.17 -16.00 -6.63
CA ASP A 189 7.14 -17.16 -5.74
C ASP A 189 8.55 -17.58 -5.33
N ARG A 190 9.46 -17.78 -6.31
CA ARG A 190 10.87 -18.10 -6.04
C ARG A 190 11.62 -17.01 -5.30
N ALA A 191 11.19 -15.75 -5.40
CA ALA A 191 11.76 -14.63 -4.67
C ALA A 191 11.23 -14.49 -3.24
N GLY A 192 10.26 -15.34 -2.84
CA GLY A 192 9.74 -15.44 -1.49
C GLY A 192 8.43 -14.72 -1.25
N ALA A 193 7.62 -14.45 -2.27
CA ALA A 193 6.25 -14.00 -2.07
C ALA A 193 5.43 -15.10 -1.39
N ASP A 194 4.70 -14.76 -0.33
CA ASP A 194 3.82 -15.67 0.37
C ASP A 194 2.44 -15.76 -0.30
N GLY A 195 2.12 -14.79 -1.17
CA GLY A 195 0.89 -14.76 -1.94
C GLY A 195 0.95 -13.80 -3.11
N LEU A 196 -0.02 -13.94 -4.02
CA LEU A 196 -0.17 -13.08 -5.19
C LEU A 196 -1.60 -12.58 -5.26
N VAL A 197 -1.78 -11.30 -5.59
CA VAL A 197 -3.09 -10.69 -5.83
C VAL A 197 -3.21 -10.37 -7.33
N LEU A 198 -4.10 -11.06 -8.01
CA LEU A 198 -4.32 -10.97 -9.45
C LEU A 198 -5.75 -10.49 -9.71
N PHE A 199 -5.97 -9.24 -10.09
CA PHE A 199 -5.01 -8.22 -10.50
C PHE A 199 -5.38 -6.89 -9.87
N ASN A 200 -4.49 -5.89 -10.00
CA ASN A 200 -4.87 -4.50 -9.85
C ASN A 200 -5.86 -4.12 -10.97
N ARG A 201 -6.47 -2.92 -10.88
CA ARG A 201 -7.38 -2.45 -11.91
C ARG A 201 -6.74 -2.49 -13.31
N PHE A 202 -7.56 -2.80 -14.31
CA PHE A 202 -7.16 -2.64 -15.70
C PHE A 202 -7.18 -1.15 -16.05
N LEU A 203 -6.04 -0.62 -16.46
CA LEU A 203 -5.91 0.71 -17.04
C LEU A 203 -5.51 0.55 -18.49
N GLN A 204 -6.38 0.93 -19.41
CA GLN A 204 -6.02 0.99 -20.81
C GLN A 204 -5.59 2.42 -21.12
N PRO A 205 -4.30 2.66 -21.48
CA PRO A 205 -3.86 3.98 -21.93
C PRO A 205 -4.55 4.33 -23.25
N ASP A 206 -4.92 5.59 -23.39
CA ASP A 206 -5.50 6.15 -24.61
C ASP A 206 -4.65 7.34 -25.06
N ILE A 207 -4.75 7.67 -26.35
CA ILE A 207 -4.07 8.81 -26.95
C ILE A 207 -5.11 9.89 -27.19
N ASP A 208 -4.93 11.03 -26.55
CA ASP A 208 -5.74 12.24 -26.77
C ASP A 208 -5.31 12.87 -28.09
N LEU A 209 -6.09 12.62 -29.15
CA LEU A 209 -5.81 13.11 -30.49
C LEU A 209 -5.91 14.63 -30.64
N ASP A 210 -6.60 15.30 -29.68
CA ASP A 210 -6.79 16.75 -29.69
C ASP A 210 -5.63 17.49 -29.00
N ARG A 211 -4.73 16.74 -28.35
CA ARG A 211 -3.59 17.28 -27.58
C ARG A 211 -2.23 16.73 -28.04
N LEU A 212 -2.18 16.23 -29.25
CA LEU A 212 -0.93 15.80 -29.89
C LEU A 212 -0.01 17.00 -30.21
#